data_e2889429b5adeedffdf5434857921bf5
#
_entry.id   e2889429b5adeedffdf5434857921bf5
#
_cell.length_a   1.000
_cell.length_b   1.000
_cell.length_c   1.000
_cell.angle_alpha   90.00
_cell.angle_beta   90.00
_cell.angle_gamma   90.00
#
_symmetry.space_group_name_H-M   'P 1'
#
loop_
_entity.id
_entity.type
_entity.pdbx_description
1 polymer ?
#
loop_
_entity_poly.entity_id
_entity_poly.type
_entity_poly.pdbx_seq_one_letter_code
_entity_poly.pdbx_strand_id
1 'polypeptide(L)'
;MLSEATAAKVAHVLLQQPQALLIIGEPGSGKTMLARHLSEQLMQSAPVLGLSLHLIAPEDNGSITIEQIRALRSALALKLPKQQSQSSSSQSQRQRVVIIEAADTMGEEAQNALLKLLEEPPSDTAIILLTTPQAPLLPTIQSRVARLPVHPLTKREAKAAFADLDQQQLDKAYHISRGNIGLLKALLLQNDHPLLEQMTQAKQLLAKTPYERLIDVDPLSKSAELNQLMYCLKLLLHYHFRTNSTQRSLHRLEACLQAEQDLLRRVNKKIILTDLFIKM
;
A
#
# COMPACT_ATOMS: atom_id res chain seq x y z
N MET A 1 -1.94 -14.11 7.03
CA MET A 1 -0.83 -14.90 6.42
C MET A 1 0.20 -13.93 5.86
N LEU A 2 1.45 -14.12 6.22
CA LEU A 2 2.60 -13.30 5.77
C LEU A 2 3.66 -14.25 5.20
N SER A 3 4.52 -13.76 4.30
CA SER A 3 5.73 -14.50 3.91
C SER A 3 6.68 -14.66 5.09
N GLU A 4 7.48 -15.71 5.12
CA GLU A 4 8.48 -15.97 6.19
C GLU A 4 9.40 -14.75 6.38
N ALA A 5 9.83 -14.14 5.26
CA ALA A 5 10.66 -12.94 5.28
C ALA A 5 9.96 -11.71 5.93
N THR A 6 8.66 -11.54 5.70
CA THR A 6 7.89 -10.47 6.34
C THR A 6 7.65 -10.78 7.82
N ALA A 7 7.31 -12.01 8.16
CA ALA A 7 7.05 -12.44 9.53
C ALA A 7 8.28 -12.22 10.44
N ALA A 8 9.48 -12.56 9.97
CA ALA A 8 10.72 -12.31 10.70
C ALA A 8 10.95 -10.82 11.00
N LYS A 9 10.67 -9.94 10.01
CA LYS A 9 10.78 -8.49 10.20
C LYS A 9 9.72 -7.93 11.13
N VAL A 10 8.50 -8.46 11.09
CA VAL A 10 7.42 -8.09 12.02
C VAL A 10 7.82 -8.41 13.46
N ALA A 11 8.36 -9.60 13.71
CA ALA A 11 8.85 -9.97 15.04
C ALA A 11 9.93 -8.99 15.56
N HIS A 12 10.87 -8.59 14.69
CA HIS A 12 11.89 -7.60 15.02
C HIS A 12 11.30 -6.22 15.35
N VAL A 13 10.34 -5.74 14.55
CA VAL A 13 9.64 -4.48 14.79
C VAL A 13 8.89 -4.48 16.13
N LEU A 14 8.23 -5.59 16.47
CA LEU A 14 7.54 -5.74 17.75
C LEU A 14 8.49 -5.72 18.96
N LEU A 15 9.70 -6.24 18.79
CA LEU A 15 10.74 -6.17 19.83
C LEU A 15 11.33 -4.76 19.99
N GLN A 16 11.59 -4.08 18.88
CA GLN A 16 12.18 -2.73 18.90
C GLN A 16 11.17 -1.61 19.20
N GLN A 17 9.90 -1.83 18.92
CA GLN A 17 8.81 -0.86 19.07
C GLN A 17 9.17 0.57 18.57
N PRO A 18 9.55 0.74 17.30
CA PRO A 18 9.93 2.06 16.79
C PRO A 18 8.76 3.05 16.91
N GLN A 19 9.07 4.33 17.12
CA GLN A 19 8.03 5.38 17.19
C GLN A 19 7.37 5.62 15.83
N ALA A 20 8.13 5.48 14.75
CA ALA A 20 7.63 5.63 13.40
C ALA A 20 8.03 4.43 12.54
N LEU A 21 7.05 3.85 11.84
CA LEU A 21 7.19 2.67 11.00
C LEU A 21 6.68 2.96 9.60
N LEU A 22 7.44 2.59 8.58
CA LEU A 22 7.06 2.65 7.17
C LEU A 22 6.85 1.24 6.63
N ILE A 23 5.60 0.87 6.38
CA ILE A 23 5.23 -0.40 5.75
C ILE A 23 5.20 -0.20 4.24
N ILE A 24 6.06 -0.92 3.54
CA ILE A 24 6.27 -0.80 2.09
C ILE A 24 5.76 -2.06 1.41
N GLY A 25 4.89 -1.93 0.40
CA GLY A 25 4.42 -3.08 -0.36
C GLY A 25 3.49 -2.70 -1.50
N GLU A 26 3.33 -3.59 -2.45
CA GLU A 26 2.46 -3.39 -3.61
C GLU A 26 0.97 -3.24 -3.20
N PRO A 27 0.10 -2.64 -4.04
CA PRO A 27 -1.34 -2.64 -3.82
C PRO A 27 -1.85 -4.07 -3.56
N GLY A 28 -2.72 -4.24 -2.57
CA GLY A 28 -3.25 -5.57 -2.20
C GLY A 28 -2.29 -6.50 -1.44
N SER A 29 -1.07 -6.08 -1.12
CA SER A 29 -0.11 -6.90 -0.36
C SER A 29 -0.50 -7.14 1.12
N GLY A 30 -1.61 -6.55 1.58
CA GLY A 30 -2.08 -6.69 2.96
C GLY A 30 -1.48 -5.68 3.94
N LYS A 31 -0.88 -4.58 3.46
CA LYS A 31 -0.28 -3.52 4.30
C LYS A 31 -1.23 -2.99 5.37
N THR A 32 -2.46 -2.64 4.98
CA THR A 32 -3.47 -2.10 5.90
C THR A 32 -3.85 -3.12 6.97
N MET A 33 -4.02 -4.40 6.60
CA MET A 33 -4.29 -5.46 7.58
C MET A 33 -3.11 -5.66 8.53
N LEU A 34 -1.88 -5.60 8.00
CA LEU A 34 -0.67 -5.70 8.82
C LEU A 34 -0.55 -4.51 9.77
N ALA A 35 -0.81 -3.29 9.28
CA ALA A 35 -0.77 -2.08 10.11
C ALA A 35 -1.80 -2.15 11.26
N ARG A 36 -3.03 -2.58 10.97
CA ARG A 36 -4.08 -2.79 11.99
C ARG A 36 -3.65 -3.84 13.02
N HIS A 37 -3.16 -4.98 12.58
CA HIS A 37 -2.66 -6.02 13.47
C HIS A 37 -1.52 -5.53 14.36
N LEU A 38 -0.54 -4.80 13.79
CA LEU A 38 0.54 -4.18 14.57
C LEU A 38 0.00 -3.14 15.55
N SER A 39 -0.99 -2.33 15.16
CA SER A 39 -1.59 -1.35 16.05
C SER A 39 -2.27 -2.00 17.26
N GLU A 40 -2.99 -3.12 17.03
CA GLU A 40 -3.59 -3.92 18.10
C GLU A 40 -2.52 -4.47 19.06
N GLN A 41 -1.43 -5.02 18.53
CA GLN A 41 -0.32 -5.55 19.34
C GLN A 41 0.36 -4.43 20.15
N LEU A 42 0.57 -3.26 19.55
CA LEU A 42 1.19 -2.11 20.23
C LEU A 42 0.29 -1.52 21.32
N MET A 43 -1.03 -1.60 21.15
CA MET A 43 -2.03 -1.09 22.10
C MET A 43 -2.43 -2.11 23.17
N GLN A 44 -2.25 -3.42 22.97
CA GLN A 44 -2.63 -4.47 23.93
C GLN A 44 -1.94 -4.32 25.31
N SER A 45 -0.85 -3.62 25.37
CA SER A 45 -0.13 -3.33 26.60
C SER A 45 -0.70 -2.14 27.40
N ALA A 46 -1.74 -1.47 26.90
CA ALA A 46 -2.31 -0.27 27.50
C ALA A 46 -3.70 -0.55 28.13
N PRO A 47 -4.05 0.09 29.26
CA PRO A 47 -5.38 -0.02 29.83
C PRO A 47 -6.44 0.54 28.86
N VAL A 48 -7.63 -0.07 28.84
CA VAL A 48 -8.71 0.13 27.84
C VAL A 48 -9.21 1.60 27.75
N LEU A 49 -9.04 2.43 28.75
CA LEU A 49 -9.44 3.84 28.74
C LEU A 49 -8.37 4.74 28.13
N GLY A 50 -8.70 5.40 27.02
CA GLY A 50 -7.82 6.38 26.36
C GLY A 50 -7.06 5.88 25.15
N LEU A 51 -7.31 4.65 24.68
CA LEU A 51 -6.75 4.16 23.42
C LEU A 51 -7.37 4.91 22.25
N SER A 52 -6.56 5.45 21.35
CA SER A 52 -7.05 6.07 20.13
C SER A 52 -6.26 5.61 18.90
N LEU A 53 -7.02 5.15 17.91
CA LEU A 53 -6.52 4.87 16.57
C LEU A 53 -6.94 6.02 15.66
N HIS A 54 -5.96 6.73 15.12
CA HIS A 54 -6.18 7.76 14.10
C HIS A 54 -5.86 7.19 12.73
N LEU A 55 -6.85 7.20 11.84
CA LEU A 55 -6.68 6.77 10.45
C LEU A 55 -6.73 8.00 9.55
N ILE A 56 -5.68 8.19 8.77
CA ILE A 56 -5.59 9.20 7.71
C ILE A 56 -5.55 8.46 6.38
N ALA A 57 -6.49 8.79 5.51
CA ALA A 57 -6.59 8.25 4.16
C ALA A 57 -6.70 9.39 3.15
N PRO A 58 -6.37 9.15 1.87
CA PRO A 58 -6.60 10.14 0.82
C PRO A 58 -8.07 10.57 0.75
N GLU A 59 -8.29 11.85 0.46
CA GLU A 59 -9.61 12.39 0.17
C GLU A 59 -10.11 11.95 -1.23
N ASP A 60 -11.31 12.37 -1.62
CA ASP A 60 -11.94 12.04 -2.91
C ASP A 60 -11.07 12.43 -4.12
N ASN A 61 -10.20 13.42 -3.96
CA ASN A 61 -9.20 13.83 -4.95
C ASN A 61 -8.01 12.84 -5.09
N GLY A 62 -7.97 11.79 -4.25
CA GLY A 62 -6.93 10.77 -4.22
C GLY A 62 -5.62 11.21 -3.56
N SER A 63 -5.59 12.33 -2.81
CA SER A 63 -4.41 12.84 -2.12
C SER A 63 -4.65 13.10 -0.64
N ILE A 64 -3.58 13.02 0.15
CA ILE A 64 -3.60 13.45 1.55
C ILE A 64 -3.16 14.92 1.60
N THR A 65 -4.01 15.76 2.19
CA THR A 65 -3.81 17.20 2.26
C THR A 65 -2.95 17.62 3.45
N ILE A 66 -2.37 18.81 3.37
CA ILE A 66 -1.62 19.40 4.50
C ILE A 66 -2.55 19.68 5.69
N GLU A 67 -3.81 20.01 5.43
CA GLU A 67 -4.85 20.26 6.41
C GLU A 67 -5.11 19.02 7.28
N GLN A 68 -5.20 17.84 6.66
CA GLN A 68 -5.35 16.57 7.38
C GLN A 68 -4.15 16.32 8.34
N ILE A 69 -2.92 16.59 7.90
CA ILE A 69 -1.71 16.41 8.72
C ILE A 69 -1.66 17.45 9.86
N ARG A 70 -2.09 18.69 9.60
CA ARG A 70 -2.18 19.73 10.65
C ARG A 70 -3.26 19.40 11.68
N ALA A 71 -4.43 18.93 11.25
CA ALA A 71 -5.49 18.48 12.13
C ALA A 71 -5.06 17.32 13.01
N LEU A 72 -4.39 16.31 12.41
CA LEU A 72 -3.79 15.20 13.15
C LEU A 72 -2.82 15.71 14.23
N ARG A 73 -1.90 16.60 13.89
CA ARG A 73 -0.94 17.15 14.85
C ARG A 73 -1.63 17.87 16.01
N SER A 74 -2.68 18.66 15.71
CA SER A 74 -3.47 19.35 16.74
C SER A 74 -4.20 18.35 17.65
N ALA A 75 -4.76 17.28 17.11
CA ALA A 75 -5.40 16.22 17.89
C ALA A 75 -4.41 15.49 18.81
N LEU A 76 -3.20 15.24 18.32
CA LEU A 76 -2.15 14.58 19.10
C LEU A 76 -1.52 15.49 20.17
N ALA A 77 -1.60 16.80 20.02
CA ALA A 77 -1.14 17.76 21.02
C ALA A 77 -2.01 17.77 22.31
N LEU A 78 -3.25 17.29 22.21
CA LEU A 78 -4.11 17.12 23.37
C LEU A 78 -3.57 15.99 24.25
N LYS A 79 -3.21 16.34 25.51
CA LYS A 79 -2.73 15.34 26.47
C LYS A 79 -3.88 14.44 26.89
N LEU A 80 -3.69 13.14 26.78
CA LEU A 80 -4.60 12.16 27.39
C LEU A 80 -4.48 12.26 28.93
N PRO A 81 -5.57 12.00 29.67
CA PRO A 81 -5.52 11.94 31.12
C PRO A 81 -4.48 10.90 31.56
N LYS A 82 -3.47 11.32 32.32
CA LYS A 82 -2.50 10.39 32.91
C LYS A 82 -3.24 9.49 33.90
N GLN A 83 -3.42 8.24 33.60
CA GLN A 83 -3.82 7.25 34.60
C GLN A 83 -2.64 7.02 35.53
N GLN A 84 -2.88 7.16 36.83
CA GLN A 84 -1.96 6.78 37.89
C GLN A 84 -1.90 5.24 37.99
N SER A 85 -1.27 4.61 37.04
CA SER A 85 -0.97 3.16 37.15
C SER A 85 0.33 3.02 37.94
N GLN A 86 0.23 2.47 39.15
CA GLN A 86 1.33 2.15 40.07
C GLN A 86 2.16 0.95 39.61
N SER A 87 2.38 0.74 38.33
CA SER A 87 3.25 -0.32 37.85
C SER A 87 4.56 0.28 37.31
N SER A 88 5.62 0.03 38.06
CA SER A 88 7.02 0.44 37.84
C SER A 88 7.72 -0.30 36.68
N SER A 89 7.04 -0.60 35.60
CA SER A 89 7.67 -1.13 34.39
C SER A 89 7.92 -0.01 33.39
N SER A 90 9.19 0.28 33.15
CA SER A 90 9.74 1.34 32.28
C SER A 90 9.49 1.14 30.78
N GLN A 91 8.50 0.39 30.36
CA GLN A 91 8.10 0.29 28.97
C GLN A 91 7.04 1.35 28.69
N SER A 92 7.35 2.28 27.81
CA SER A 92 6.46 3.34 27.33
C SER A 92 5.21 2.72 26.72
N GLN A 93 4.12 2.63 27.48
CA GLN A 93 2.84 2.12 27.00
C GLN A 93 2.30 3.07 25.93
N ARG A 94 2.15 2.59 24.71
CA ARG A 94 1.59 3.37 23.62
C ARG A 94 0.08 3.39 23.74
N GLN A 95 -0.47 4.58 23.87
CA GLN A 95 -1.91 4.80 24.01
C GLN A 95 -2.56 5.22 22.69
N ARG A 96 -1.76 5.72 21.74
CA ARG A 96 -2.23 6.22 20.46
C ARG A 96 -1.45 5.58 19.32
N VAL A 97 -2.17 5.19 18.28
CA VAL A 97 -1.56 4.75 17.02
C VAL A 97 -2.16 5.57 15.89
N VAL A 98 -1.29 6.09 15.05
CA VAL A 98 -1.65 6.80 13.82
C VAL A 98 -1.31 5.90 12.65
N ILE A 99 -2.27 5.63 11.77
CA ILE A 99 -2.04 4.96 10.49
C ILE A 99 -2.31 5.96 9.38
N ILE A 100 -1.30 6.23 8.55
CA ILE A 100 -1.41 7.05 7.35
C ILE A 100 -1.39 6.13 6.14
N GLU A 101 -2.56 5.91 5.54
CA GLU A 101 -2.71 5.09 4.34
C GLU A 101 -2.23 5.85 3.10
N ALA A 102 -1.62 5.14 2.15
CA ALA A 102 -1.14 5.71 0.89
C ALA A 102 -0.29 7.01 1.10
N ALA A 103 0.71 6.94 1.98
CA ALA A 103 1.58 8.08 2.30
C ALA A 103 2.29 8.68 1.06
N ASP A 104 2.39 7.91 -0.02
CA ASP A 104 2.88 8.31 -1.33
C ASP A 104 1.97 9.33 -2.06
N THR A 105 0.72 9.48 -1.62
CA THR A 105 -0.20 10.48 -2.18
C THR A 105 -0.04 11.87 -1.56
N MET A 106 0.72 12.00 -0.46
CA MET A 106 1.04 13.30 0.15
C MET A 106 1.84 14.19 -0.81
N GLY A 107 1.39 15.44 -0.96
CA GLY A 107 2.19 16.49 -1.58
C GLY A 107 3.41 16.85 -0.71
N GLU A 108 4.37 17.54 -1.30
CA GLU A 108 5.60 17.95 -0.60
C GLU A 108 5.30 18.77 0.67
N GLU A 109 4.32 19.66 0.62
CA GLU A 109 3.90 20.47 1.77
C GLU A 109 3.32 19.60 2.90
N ALA A 110 2.50 18.59 2.58
CA ALA A 110 1.97 17.65 3.57
C ALA A 110 3.08 16.77 4.17
N GLN A 111 4.04 16.32 3.33
CA GLN A 111 5.20 15.58 3.80
C GLN A 111 6.08 16.43 4.74
N ASN A 112 6.32 17.71 4.41
CA ASN A 112 7.05 18.63 5.26
C ASN A 112 6.32 18.92 6.59
N ALA A 113 4.98 19.01 6.56
CA ALA A 113 4.19 19.14 7.79
C ALA A 113 4.29 17.90 8.70
N LEU A 114 4.40 16.70 8.09
CA LEU A 114 4.58 15.44 8.81
C LEU A 114 5.96 15.33 9.50
N LEU A 115 7.02 15.93 8.93
CA LEU A 115 8.37 15.88 9.50
C LEU A 115 8.40 16.33 10.95
N LYS A 116 7.67 17.41 11.30
CA LYS A 116 7.59 17.91 12.68
C LYS A 116 7.04 16.87 13.66
N LEU A 117 6.10 16.04 13.20
CA LEU A 117 5.52 14.98 14.00
C LEU A 117 6.46 13.77 14.11
N LEU A 118 7.29 13.52 13.09
CA LEU A 118 8.27 12.44 13.09
C LEU A 118 9.53 12.79 13.89
N GLU A 119 9.87 14.07 14.00
CA GLU A 119 11.01 14.55 14.79
C GLU A 119 10.72 14.56 16.29
N GLU A 120 9.54 15.01 16.68
CA GLU A 120 9.11 15.11 18.07
C GLU A 120 7.74 14.42 18.27
N PRO A 121 7.65 13.10 18.06
CA PRO A 121 6.40 12.39 18.27
C PRO A 121 6.04 12.38 19.75
N PRO A 122 4.76 12.51 20.11
CA PRO A 122 4.33 12.32 21.50
C PRO A 122 4.77 10.93 22.00
N SER A 123 5.27 10.88 23.23
CA SER A 123 5.88 9.65 23.79
C SER A 123 4.95 8.44 23.84
N ASP A 124 3.64 8.71 23.89
CA ASP A 124 2.57 7.71 23.93
C ASP A 124 2.03 7.32 22.54
N THR A 125 2.64 7.81 21.45
CA THR A 125 2.13 7.66 20.09
C THR A 125 3.08 6.83 19.23
N ALA A 126 2.51 5.89 18.44
CA ALA A 126 3.19 5.23 17.32
C ALA A 126 2.61 5.71 16.00
N ILE A 127 3.46 5.92 15.01
CA ILE A 127 3.07 6.37 13.67
C ILE A 127 3.41 5.28 12.66
N ILE A 128 2.42 4.83 11.89
CA ILE A 128 2.56 3.81 10.85
C ILE A 128 2.21 4.44 9.50
N LEU A 129 3.17 4.51 8.61
CA LEU A 129 2.99 5.00 7.24
C LEU A 129 2.87 3.80 6.30
N LEU A 130 1.90 3.82 5.39
CA LEU A 130 1.73 2.80 4.36
C LEU A 130 2.09 3.40 3.00
N THR A 131 2.92 2.71 2.23
CA THR A 131 3.39 3.21 0.94
C THR A 131 3.63 2.09 -0.07
N THR A 132 3.76 2.45 -1.34
CA THR A 132 4.22 1.57 -2.41
C THR A 132 5.76 1.56 -2.51
N PRO A 133 6.39 0.54 -3.14
CA PRO A 133 7.86 0.48 -3.26
C PRO A 133 8.49 1.65 -4.02
N GLN A 134 7.76 2.23 -4.97
CA GLN A 134 8.22 3.31 -5.84
C GLN A 134 7.85 4.71 -5.31
N ALA A 135 7.33 4.79 -4.09
CA ALA A 135 6.80 6.02 -3.51
C ALA A 135 7.80 7.18 -3.49
N PRO A 136 7.40 8.36 -3.94
CA PRO A 136 8.23 9.57 -3.90
C PRO A 136 8.19 10.22 -2.51
N LEU A 137 8.60 9.49 -1.47
CA LEU A 137 8.72 10.06 -0.13
C LEU A 137 10.04 10.81 0.03
N LEU A 138 9.99 11.95 0.70
CA LEU A 138 11.18 12.76 0.98
C LEU A 138 12.24 11.94 1.72
N PRO A 139 13.52 12.08 1.37
CA PRO A 139 14.63 11.41 2.07
C PRO A 139 14.64 11.70 3.58
N THR A 140 14.18 12.89 3.97
CA THR A 140 14.03 13.32 5.37
C THR A 140 12.99 12.53 6.15
N ILE A 141 11.89 12.09 5.52
CA ILE A 141 10.95 11.16 6.11
C ILE A 141 11.59 9.78 6.21
N GLN A 142 12.20 9.31 5.11
CA GLN A 142 12.78 7.98 5.05
C GLN A 142 13.89 7.72 6.07
N SER A 143 14.62 8.77 6.48
CA SER A 143 15.67 8.68 7.51
C SER A 143 15.14 8.59 8.94
N ARG A 144 13.87 8.93 9.18
CA ARG A 144 13.25 8.99 10.52
C ARG A 144 12.29 7.84 10.82
N VAL A 145 12.11 6.91 9.87
CA VAL A 145 11.18 5.79 10.00
C VAL A 145 11.89 4.45 9.91
N ALA A 146 11.50 3.51 10.75
CA ALA A 146 11.89 2.11 10.57
C ALA A 146 11.17 1.50 9.37
N ARG A 147 11.85 0.72 8.53
CA ARG A 147 11.28 0.18 7.29
C ARG A 147 10.85 -1.27 7.46
N LEU A 148 9.60 -1.56 7.12
CA LEU A 148 9.03 -2.90 7.07
C LEU A 148 8.53 -3.22 5.66
N PRO A 149 9.36 -3.80 4.78
CA PRO A 149 8.88 -4.25 3.48
C PRO A 149 8.02 -5.50 3.62
N VAL A 150 6.86 -5.48 2.97
CA VAL A 150 5.96 -6.62 2.81
C VAL A 150 6.35 -7.36 1.55
N HIS A 151 6.94 -8.54 1.73
CA HIS A 151 7.37 -9.38 0.62
C HIS A 151 6.22 -10.25 0.10
N PRO A 152 6.11 -10.45 -1.22
CA PRO A 152 5.16 -11.41 -1.77
C PRO A 152 5.48 -12.83 -1.28
N LEU A 153 4.46 -13.70 -1.29
CA LEU A 153 4.66 -15.12 -1.01
C LEU A 153 5.54 -15.75 -2.11
N THR A 154 6.45 -16.60 -1.70
CA THR A 154 7.12 -17.53 -2.63
C THR A 154 6.12 -18.58 -3.13
N LYS A 155 6.43 -19.24 -4.25
CA LYS A 155 5.57 -20.31 -4.77
C LYS A 155 5.41 -21.46 -3.76
N ARG A 156 6.48 -21.76 -2.98
CA ARG A 156 6.44 -22.78 -1.93
C ARG A 156 5.49 -22.40 -0.80
N GLU A 157 5.57 -21.17 -0.31
CA GLU A 157 4.69 -20.66 0.73
C GLU A 157 3.23 -20.60 0.26
N ALA A 158 3.00 -20.18 -1.00
CA ALA A 158 1.66 -20.17 -1.58
C ALA A 158 1.06 -21.58 -1.67
N LYS A 159 1.85 -22.58 -2.11
CA LYS A 159 1.42 -23.99 -2.15
C LYS A 159 1.13 -24.56 -0.77
N ALA A 160 1.94 -24.24 0.21
CA ALA A 160 1.70 -24.66 1.59
C ALA A 160 0.45 -24.01 2.19
N ALA A 161 0.23 -22.75 1.85
CA ALA A 161 -0.87 -21.96 2.37
C ALA A 161 -2.25 -22.32 1.79
N PHE A 162 -2.28 -22.87 0.58
CA PHE A 162 -3.48 -23.22 -0.18
C PHE A 162 -3.42 -24.68 -0.65
N ALA A 163 -2.92 -25.57 0.21
CA ALA A 163 -2.72 -26.98 -0.09
C ALA A 163 -4.02 -27.72 -0.48
N ASP A 164 -5.16 -27.28 0.08
CA ASP A 164 -6.48 -27.87 -0.15
C ASP A 164 -7.11 -27.46 -1.47
N LEU A 165 -6.51 -26.52 -2.22
CA LEU A 165 -7.06 -26.04 -3.49
C LEU A 165 -6.43 -26.75 -4.71
N ASP A 166 -7.14 -26.69 -5.83
CA ASP A 166 -6.64 -27.22 -7.09
C ASP A 166 -5.30 -26.54 -7.48
N GLN A 167 -4.28 -27.38 -7.66
CA GLN A 167 -2.91 -26.92 -7.94
C GLN A 167 -2.77 -26.20 -9.29
N GLN A 168 -3.62 -26.53 -10.29
CA GLN A 168 -3.59 -25.85 -11.58
C GLN A 168 -4.17 -24.42 -11.45
N GLN A 169 -5.27 -24.28 -10.71
CA GLN A 169 -5.84 -22.97 -10.42
C GLN A 169 -4.89 -22.12 -9.57
N LEU A 170 -4.26 -22.72 -8.57
CA LEU A 170 -3.26 -22.05 -7.74
C LEU A 170 -2.06 -21.56 -8.55
N ASP A 171 -1.52 -22.39 -9.45
CA ASP A 171 -0.38 -22.00 -10.29
C ASP A 171 -0.75 -20.83 -11.23
N LYS A 172 -1.94 -20.84 -11.83
CA LYS A 172 -2.44 -19.70 -12.65
C LYS A 172 -2.59 -18.43 -11.83
N ALA A 173 -3.28 -18.52 -10.68
CA ALA A 173 -3.50 -17.37 -9.78
C ALA A 173 -2.17 -16.82 -9.26
N TYR A 174 -1.22 -17.69 -8.91
CA TYR A 174 0.12 -17.28 -8.47
C TYR A 174 0.90 -16.55 -9.56
N HIS A 175 0.84 -17.04 -10.80
CA HIS A 175 1.51 -16.38 -11.92
C HIS A 175 0.95 -14.99 -12.22
N ILE A 176 -0.37 -14.80 -12.08
CA ILE A 176 -1.03 -13.50 -12.25
C ILE A 176 -0.69 -12.58 -11.06
N SER A 177 -0.88 -13.06 -9.83
CA SER A 177 -0.70 -12.26 -8.61
C SER A 177 0.78 -12.01 -8.26
N ARG A 178 1.71 -12.80 -8.80
CA ARG A 178 3.15 -12.80 -8.44
C ARG A 178 3.40 -12.93 -6.94
N GLY A 179 2.56 -13.72 -6.27
CA GLY A 179 2.64 -13.94 -4.82
C GLY A 179 2.05 -12.80 -3.97
N ASN A 180 1.42 -11.80 -4.58
CA ASN A 180 0.65 -10.81 -3.84
C ASN A 180 -0.52 -11.49 -3.15
N ILE A 181 -0.48 -11.52 -1.80
CA ILE A 181 -1.38 -12.36 -1.00
C ILE A 181 -2.85 -11.96 -1.13
N GLY A 182 -3.16 -10.65 -1.16
CA GLY A 182 -4.54 -10.19 -1.30
C GLY A 182 -5.12 -10.56 -2.65
N LEU A 183 -4.38 -10.28 -3.74
CA LEU A 183 -4.81 -10.64 -5.09
C LEU A 183 -4.87 -12.15 -5.29
N LEU A 184 -3.92 -12.92 -4.71
CA LEU A 184 -3.92 -14.37 -4.78
C LEU A 184 -5.17 -14.95 -4.11
N LYS A 185 -5.50 -14.49 -2.91
CA LYS A 185 -6.74 -14.88 -2.21
C LYS A 185 -7.98 -14.51 -3.00
N ALA A 186 -8.02 -13.30 -3.54
CA ALA A 186 -9.14 -12.83 -4.32
C ALA A 186 -9.39 -13.68 -5.58
N LEU A 187 -8.33 -14.07 -6.28
CA LEU A 187 -8.41 -14.92 -7.47
C LEU A 187 -8.81 -16.37 -7.14
N LEU A 188 -8.42 -16.90 -5.97
CA LEU A 188 -8.70 -18.28 -5.57
C LEU A 188 -10.06 -18.44 -4.87
N LEU A 189 -10.42 -17.49 -4.01
CA LEU A 189 -11.57 -17.60 -3.13
C LEU A 189 -12.77 -16.77 -3.61
N GLN A 190 -12.62 -16.05 -4.72
CA GLN A 190 -13.64 -15.14 -5.28
C GLN A 190 -14.21 -14.15 -4.25
N ASN A 191 -13.38 -13.75 -3.28
CA ASN A 191 -13.78 -12.80 -2.24
C ASN A 191 -13.84 -11.38 -2.82
N ASP A 192 -14.73 -10.55 -2.29
CA ASP A 192 -14.79 -9.12 -2.60
C ASP A 192 -13.46 -8.45 -2.22
N HIS A 193 -12.68 -8.15 -3.23
CA HIS A 193 -11.40 -7.45 -3.07
C HIS A 193 -11.29 -6.33 -4.10
N PRO A 194 -10.95 -5.11 -3.72
CA PRO A 194 -10.92 -3.95 -4.63
C PRO A 194 -10.10 -4.21 -5.92
N LEU A 195 -9.00 -4.97 -5.81
CA LEU A 195 -8.17 -5.30 -6.99
C LEU A 195 -8.86 -6.25 -7.99
N LEU A 196 -9.93 -6.97 -7.64
CA LEU A 196 -10.66 -7.82 -8.62
C LEU A 196 -11.43 -6.97 -9.61
N GLU A 197 -12.06 -5.91 -9.14
CA GLU A 197 -12.74 -4.94 -9.99
C GLU A 197 -11.74 -4.28 -10.94
N GLN A 198 -10.61 -3.79 -10.40
CA GLN A 198 -9.53 -3.21 -11.18
C GLN A 198 -8.90 -4.22 -12.16
N MET A 199 -8.77 -5.48 -11.77
CA MET A 199 -8.30 -6.55 -12.65
C MET A 199 -9.28 -6.80 -13.81
N THR A 200 -10.58 -6.76 -13.54
CA THR A 200 -11.63 -6.91 -14.55
C THR A 200 -11.61 -5.73 -15.52
N GLN A 201 -11.50 -4.51 -15.02
CA GLN A 201 -11.38 -3.31 -15.83
C GLN A 201 -10.10 -3.34 -16.68
N ALA A 202 -8.97 -3.79 -16.13
CA ALA A 202 -7.73 -3.94 -16.89
C ALA A 202 -7.86 -4.98 -18.03
N LYS A 203 -8.55 -6.11 -17.79
CA LYS A 203 -8.86 -7.10 -18.84
C LYS A 203 -9.72 -6.49 -19.96
N GLN A 204 -10.76 -5.73 -19.59
CA GLN A 204 -11.60 -5.04 -20.56
C GLN A 204 -10.80 -4.05 -21.41
N LEU A 205 -9.93 -3.24 -20.78
CA LEU A 205 -9.04 -2.32 -21.49
C LEU A 205 -8.12 -3.03 -22.48
N LEU A 206 -7.57 -4.20 -22.11
CA LEU A 206 -6.74 -5.00 -23.02
C LEU A 206 -7.52 -5.56 -24.22
N ALA A 207 -8.81 -5.82 -24.05
CA ALA A 207 -9.68 -6.34 -25.12
C ALA A 207 -10.19 -5.22 -26.07
N LYS A 208 -10.22 -3.96 -25.63
CA LYS A 208 -10.66 -2.80 -26.41
C LYS A 208 -9.70 -2.47 -27.56
N THR A 209 -10.25 -1.85 -28.62
CA THR A 209 -9.46 -1.24 -29.68
C THR A 209 -8.73 0.03 -29.16
N PRO A 210 -7.66 0.49 -29.83
CA PRO A 210 -6.98 1.74 -29.43
C PRO A 210 -7.93 2.94 -29.35
N TYR A 211 -8.87 3.06 -30.27
CA TYR A 211 -9.85 4.14 -30.27
C TYR A 211 -10.78 4.10 -29.03
N GLU A 212 -11.31 2.93 -28.70
CA GLU A 212 -12.16 2.74 -27.50
C GLU A 212 -11.41 3.04 -26.21
N ARG A 213 -10.11 2.69 -26.14
CA ARG A 213 -9.27 3.04 -24.96
C ARG A 213 -9.09 4.54 -24.82
N LEU A 214 -8.95 5.28 -25.92
CA LEU A 214 -8.78 6.73 -25.88
C LEU A 214 -10.02 7.45 -25.32
N ILE A 215 -11.22 6.89 -25.49
CA ILE A 215 -12.45 7.40 -24.89
C ILE A 215 -12.39 7.30 -23.35
N ASP A 216 -11.76 6.26 -22.82
CA ASP A 216 -11.63 6.03 -21.38
C ASP A 216 -10.58 6.92 -20.71
N VAL A 217 -9.75 7.66 -21.46
CA VAL A 217 -8.66 8.49 -20.88
C VAL A 217 -9.20 9.53 -19.90
N ASP A 218 -10.26 10.23 -20.26
CA ASP A 218 -10.80 11.33 -19.42
C ASP A 218 -11.35 10.82 -18.07
N PRO A 219 -12.23 9.82 -18.02
CA PRO A 219 -12.70 9.26 -16.74
C PRO A 219 -11.58 8.62 -15.93
N LEU A 220 -10.68 7.87 -16.56
CA LEU A 220 -9.57 7.20 -15.85
C LEU A 220 -8.56 8.20 -15.27
N SER A 221 -8.29 9.30 -15.96
CA SER A 221 -7.38 10.33 -15.48
C SER A 221 -7.82 10.99 -14.18
N LYS A 222 -9.11 10.98 -13.90
CA LYS A 222 -9.77 11.57 -12.70
C LYS A 222 -9.98 10.51 -11.60
N SER A 223 -9.84 9.22 -11.91
CA SER A 223 -10.07 8.15 -10.95
C SER A 223 -9.03 8.16 -9.83
N ALA A 224 -9.48 8.03 -8.58
CA ALA A 224 -8.62 7.81 -7.42
C ALA A 224 -7.91 6.44 -7.48
N GLU A 225 -8.48 5.48 -8.20
CA GLU A 225 -8.01 4.10 -8.29
C GLU A 225 -7.05 3.86 -9.47
N LEU A 226 -6.68 4.91 -10.20
CA LEU A 226 -5.80 4.81 -11.37
C LEU A 226 -4.52 4.01 -11.08
N ASN A 227 -3.89 4.22 -9.92
CA ASN A 227 -2.67 3.52 -9.54
C ASN A 227 -2.91 2.01 -9.37
N GLN A 228 -4.07 1.60 -8.84
CA GLN A 228 -4.44 0.19 -8.69
C GLN A 228 -4.73 -0.44 -10.05
N LEU A 229 -5.42 0.27 -10.93
CA LEU A 229 -5.67 -0.15 -12.31
C LEU A 229 -4.36 -0.33 -13.09
N MET A 230 -3.43 0.61 -13.01
CA MET A 230 -2.11 0.51 -13.63
C MET A 230 -1.32 -0.69 -13.12
N TYR A 231 -1.38 -0.94 -11.82
CA TYR A 231 -0.79 -2.13 -11.22
C TYR A 231 -1.40 -3.42 -11.77
N CYS A 232 -2.72 -3.53 -11.87
CA CYS A 232 -3.41 -4.69 -12.45
C CYS A 232 -3.07 -4.87 -13.93
N LEU A 233 -3.01 -3.78 -14.69
CA LEU A 233 -2.63 -3.78 -16.10
C LEU A 233 -1.19 -4.31 -16.28
N LYS A 234 -0.24 -3.83 -15.46
CA LYS A 234 1.13 -4.33 -15.43
C LYS A 234 1.21 -5.84 -15.18
N LEU A 235 0.44 -6.34 -14.21
CA LEU A 235 0.40 -7.77 -13.89
C LEU A 235 -0.11 -8.61 -15.07
N LEU A 236 -1.18 -8.18 -15.74
CA LEU A 236 -1.73 -8.87 -16.89
C LEU A 236 -0.78 -8.84 -18.09
N LEU A 237 -0.18 -7.71 -18.40
CA LEU A 237 0.80 -7.57 -19.47
C LEU A 237 2.04 -8.45 -19.23
N HIS A 238 2.49 -8.50 -17.97
CA HIS A 238 3.59 -9.37 -17.58
C HIS A 238 3.22 -10.87 -17.72
N TYR A 239 2.00 -11.24 -17.33
CA TYR A 239 1.50 -12.61 -17.55
C TYR A 239 1.42 -12.95 -19.03
N HIS A 240 0.88 -12.05 -19.87
CA HIS A 240 0.81 -12.22 -21.32
C HIS A 240 2.19 -12.34 -21.97
N PHE A 241 3.16 -11.54 -21.54
CA PHE A 241 4.54 -11.63 -22.03
C PHE A 241 5.17 -12.99 -21.70
N ARG A 242 4.95 -13.50 -20.50
CA ARG A 242 5.48 -14.83 -20.11
C ARG A 242 4.84 -16.00 -20.84
N THR A 243 3.57 -15.89 -21.20
CA THR A 243 2.85 -16.95 -21.93
C THR A 243 3.07 -16.87 -23.44
N ASN A 244 3.19 -15.67 -23.98
CA ASN A 244 3.35 -15.40 -25.40
C ASN A 244 4.50 -14.41 -25.60
N SER A 245 5.75 -14.88 -25.57
CA SER A 245 6.96 -14.06 -25.67
C SER A 245 7.12 -13.44 -27.06
N THR A 246 6.23 -12.52 -27.43
CA THR A 246 6.27 -11.78 -28.69
C THR A 246 6.85 -10.39 -28.49
N GLN A 247 7.49 -9.81 -29.52
CA GLN A 247 7.98 -8.44 -29.49
C GLN A 247 6.86 -7.44 -29.16
N ARG A 248 5.63 -7.69 -29.64
CA ARG A 248 4.46 -6.86 -29.33
C ARG A 248 4.09 -6.90 -27.85
N SER A 249 4.14 -8.07 -27.21
CA SER A 249 3.84 -8.20 -25.77
C SER A 249 4.90 -7.53 -24.91
N LEU A 250 6.18 -7.56 -25.32
CA LEU A 250 7.26 -6.83 -24.68
C LEU A 250 7.04 -5.33 -24.78
N HIS A 251 6.77 -4.80 -25.97
CA HIS A 251 6.55 -3.38 -26.18
C HIS A 251 5.38 -2.82 -25.35
N ARG A 252 4.28 -3.56 -25.26
CA ARG A 252 3.14 -3.19 -24.39
C ARG A 252 3.52 -3.13 -22.92
N LEU A 253 4.32 -4.08 -22.44
CA LEU A 253 4.79 -4.11 -21.06
C LEU A 253 5.73 -2.93 -20.78
N GLU A 254 6.66 -2.64 -21.68
CA GLU A 254 7.56 -1.48 -21.57
C GLU A 254 6.79 -0.16 -21.54
N ALA A 255 5.78 0.00 -22.42
CA ALA A 255 4.92 1.18 -22.41
C ALA A 255 4.17 1.36 -21.08
N CYS A 256 3.69 0.26 -20.49
CA CYS A 256 3.04 0.29 -19.19
C CYS A 256 4.01 0.67 -18.05
N LEU A 257 5.22 0.13 -18.06
CA LEU A 257 6.26 0.46 -17.06
C LEU A 257 6.70 1.92 -17.17
N GLN A 258 6.82 2.44 -18.39
CA GLN A 258 7.12 3.84 -18.63
C GLN A 258 6.00 4.76 -18.11
N ALA A 259 4.74 4.42 -18.41
CA ALA A 259 3.59 5.16 -17.90
C ALA A 259 3.52 5.17 -16.36
N GLU A 260 3.83 4.05 -15.70
CA GLU A 260 3.93 3.98 -14.24
C GLU A 260 4.99 4.94 -13.69
N GLN A 261 6.17 5.00 -14.31
CA GLN A 261 7.24 5.93 -13.92
C GLN A 261 6.85 7.40 -14.11
N ASP A 262 6.17 7.72 -15.21
CA ASP A 262 5.75 9.09 -15.52
C ASP A 262 4.61 9.56 -14.58
N LEU A 263 3.73 8.66 -14.15
CA LEU A 263 2.75 8.94 -13.09
C LEU A 263 3.41 9.32 -11.77
N LEU A 264 4.51 8.66 -11.41
CA LEU A 264 5.30 8.99 -10.20
C LEU A 264 5.95 10.38 -10.29
N ARG A 265 6.33 10.80 -11.49
CA ARG A 265 6.90 12.14 -11.76
C ARG A 265 5.86 13.25 -11.81
N ARG A 266 4.56 12.93 -11.56
CA ARG A 266 3.43 13.86 -11.59
C ARG A 266 3.24 14.56 -12.94
N VAL A 267 3.58 13.89 -14.02
CA VAL A 267 3.24 14.34 -15.38
C VAL A 267 1.72 14.28 -15.56
N ASN A 268 1.17 15.04 -16.49
CA ASN A 268 -0.26 15.07 -16.74
C ASN A 268 -0.82 13.68 -17.07
N LYS A 269 -1.70 13.19 -16.21
CA LYS A 269 -2.30 11.84 -16.28
C LYS A 269 -2.95 11.55 -17.64
N LYS A 270 -3.60 12.54 -18.26
CA LYS A 270 -4.24 12.38 -19.58
C LYS A 270 -3.20 12.10 -20.67
N ILE A 271 -2.10 12.83 -20.67
CA ILE A 271 -1.02 12.64 -21.66
C ILE A 271 -0.41 11.25 -21.51
N ILE A 272 -0.13 10.83 -20.27
CA ILE A 272 0.44 9.50 -19.98
C ILE A 272 -0.49 8.39 -20.48
N LEU A 273 -1.79 8.46 -20.13
CA LEU A 273 -2.76 7.44 -20.53
C LEU A 273 -2.98 7.43 -22.04
N THR A 274 -2.98 8.60 -22.70
CA THR A 274 -3.09 8.68 -24.15
C THR A 274 -1.91 7.99 -24.84
N ASP A 275 -0.69 8.29 -24.42
CA ASP A 275 0.53 7.67 -24.97
C ASP A 275 0.54 6.15 -24.73
N LEU A 276 0.19 5.72 -23.51
CA LEU A 276 0.08 4.30 -23.18
C LEU A 276 -0.93 3.57 -24.09
N PHE A 277 -2.14 4.12 -24.23
CA PHE A 277 -3.23 3.45 -24.96
C PHE A 277 -3.00 3.40 -26.47
N ILE A 278 -2.23 4.33 -27.03
CA ILE A 278 -1.77 4.28 -28.42
C ILE A 278 -0.74 3.14 -28.62
N LYS A 279 0.16 2.94 -27.65
CA LYS A 279 1.23 1.94 -27.71
C LYS A 279 0.77 0.51 -27.37
N MET A 280 -0.38 0.37 -26.75
CA MET A 280 -0.99 -0.91 -26.39
C MET A 280 -1.81 -1.52 -27.54
#